data_ef21820b2c4e25f2795dd17537463040
#
_entry.id   ef21820b2c4e25f2795dd17537463040
#
_cell.length_a   1.000
_cell.length_b   1.000
_cell.length_c   1.000
_cell.angle_alpha   90.00
_cell.angle_beta   90.00
_cell.angle_gamma   90.00
#
_symmetry.space_group_name_H-M   'P 1'
#
loop_
_entity.id
_entity.type
_entity.pdbx_description
1 polymer ?
#
loop_
_entity_poly.entity_id
_entity_poly.type
_entity_poly.pdbx_seq_one_letter_code
_entity_poly.pdbx_strand_id
1 'polypeptide(L)'
;MTKSIETDILIIGAGPVGLFTVFEAGLLGLKCHLVDNLDKIGGQCIELYPEKPIYDIPGVPNQTGKEHIDSLLKQIEPFDYEVHLNQRVDKIDKSGDYWI
;
A
#
# COMPACT_ATOMS: atom_id res chain seq x y z
N MET A 1 -11.50 23.94 0.31
CA MET A 1 -10.08 24.22 0.10
C MET A 1 -9.30 22.93 0.04
N THR A 2 -8.54 22.73 -1.01
CA THR A 2 -7.71 21.54 -1.17
C THR A 2 -6.37 21.73 -0.48
N LYS A 3 -5.93 20.69 0.20
CA LYS A 3 -4.59 20.64 0.78
C LYS A 3 -3.68 19.84 -0.13
N SER A 4 -2.47 20.35 -0.36
CA SER A 4 -1.42 19.60 -1.01
C SER A 4 -0.56 18.91 0.05
N ILE A 5 -0.20 17.67 -0.23
CA ILE A 5 0.70 16.89 0.60
C ILE A 5 1.93 16.56 -0.24
N GLU A 6 3.10 16.82 0.31
CA GLU A 6 4.36 16.45 -0.34
C GLU A 6 4.87 15.14 0.24
N THR A 7 5.32 14.25 -0.61
CA THR A 7 5.88 12.96 -0.22
C THR A 7 6.94 12.54 -1.21
N ASP A 8 7.79 11.60 -0.83
CA ASP A 8 8.79 11.06 -1.74
C ASP A 8 8.15 10.13 -2.76
N ILE A 9 7.20 9.31 -2.31
CA ILE A 9 6.53 8.33 -3.16
C ILE A 9 5.03 8.37 -2.87
N LEU A 10 4.23 8.44 -3.93
CA LEU A 10 2.79 8.21 -3.85
C LEU A 10 2.51 6.83 -4.43
N ILE A 11 1.90 5.97 -3.65
CA ILE A 11 1.54 4.62 -4.06
C ILE A 11 0.02 4.58 -4.30
N ILE A 12 -0.37 4.19 -5.49
CA ILE A 12 -1.78 4.02 -5.85
C ILE A 12 -2.13 2.56 -5.68
N GLY A 13 -2.87 2.26 -4.63
CA GLY A 13 -3.25 0.92 -4.26
C GLY A 13 -2.59 0.47 -2.96
N ALA A 14 -3.40 0.01 -2.00
CA ALA A 14 -2.94 -0.48 -0.70
C ALA A 14 -3.11 -2.00 -0.57
N GLY A 15 -2.89 -2.71 -1.67
CA GLY A 15 -2.80 -4.16 -1.69
C GLY A 15 -1.39 -4.63 -1.34
N PRO A 16 -1.11 -5.94 -1.50
CA PRO A 16 0.19 -6.50 -1.11
C PRO A 16 1.39 -5.82 -1.73
N VAL A 17 1.32 -5.48 -3.01
CA VAL A 17 2.43 -4.82 -3.72
C VAL A 17 2.67 -3.43 -3.16
N GLY A 18 1.59 -2.66 -2.93
CA GLY A 18 1.70 -1.32 -2.36
C GLY A 18 2.30 -1.36 -0.96
N LEU A 19 1.85 -2.28 -0.12
CA LEU A 19 2.38 -2.42 1.24
C LEU A 19 3.85 -2.83 1.24
N PHE A 20 4.25 -3.75 0.37
CA PHE A 20 5.66 -4.13 0.29
C PHE A 20 6.53 -2.99 -0.27
N THR A 21 5.98 -2.15 -1.13
CA THR A 21 6.67 -0.95 -1.61
C THR A 21 7.05 -0.02 -0.46
N VAL A 22 6.18 0.10 0.55
CA VAL A 22 6.48 0.88 1.77
C VAL A 22 7.72 0.32 2.47
N PHE A 23 7.84 -1.01 2.55
CA PHE A 23 8.99 -1.66 3.17
C PHE A 23 10.28 -1.29 2.44
N GLU A 24 10.31 -1.46 1.12
CA GLU A 24 11.49 -1.17 0.31
C GLU A 24 11.85 0.32 0.34
N ALA A 25 10.85 1.19 0.23
CA ALA A 25 11.07 2.64 0.35
C ALA A 25 11.59 3.02 1.73
N GLY A 26 11.06 2.38 2.77
CA GLY A 26 11.48 2.62 4.15
C GLY A 26 12.94 2.28 4.39
N LEU A 27 13.44 1.20 3.78
CA LEU A 27 14.86 0.84 3.85
C LEU A 27 15.75 1.92 3.23
N LEU A 28 15.22 2.70 2.30
CA LEU A 28 15.93 3.82 1.67
C LEU A 28 15.68 5.15 2.38
N GLY A 29 14.91 5.14 3.45
CA GLY A 29 14.59 6.37 4.18
C GLY A 29 13.57 7.26 3.49
N LEU A 30 12.79 6.73 2.56
CA LEU A 30 11.79 7.49 1.82
C LEU A 30 10.43 7.41 2.49
N LYS A 31 9.68 8.52 2.42
CA LYS A 31 8.33 8.61 2.97
C LYS A 31 7.30 8.29 1.90
N CYS A 32 6.29 7.50 2.27
CA CYS A 32 5.22 7.08 1.38
C CYS A 32 3.86 7.56 1.83
N HIS A 33 3.01 7.90 0.86
CA HIS A 33 1.57 7.98 1.04
C HIS A 33 0.93 6.98 0.09
N LEU A 34 -0.05 6.24 0.61
CA LEU A 34 -0.82 5.27 -0.19
C LEU A 34 -2.25 5.78 -0.32
N VAL A 35 -2.82 5.62 -1.50
CA VAL A 35 -4.21 5.99 -1.78
C VAL A 35 -4.93 4.77 -2.31
N ASP A 36 -6.10 4.45 -1.75
CA ASP A 36 -6.91 3.33 -2.22
C ASP A 36 -8.39 3.74 -2.26
N ASN A 37 -9.09 3.25 -3.27
CA ASN A 37 -10.52 3.48 -3.45
C ASN A 37 -11.38 2.62 -2.52
N LEU A 38 -10.81 1.57 -1.96
CA LEU A 38 -11.50 0.68 -1.03
C LEU A 38 -11.55 1.27 0.37
N ASP A 39 -12.38 0.70 1.21
CA ASP A 39 -12.59 1.16 2.60
C ASP A 39 -11.65 0.51 3.61
N LYS A 40 -10.76 -0.36 3.15
CA LYS A 40 -9.79 -1.05 4.00
C LYS A 40 -8.52 -1.39 3.25
N ILE A 41 -7.45 -1.58 4.01
CA ILE A 41 -6.15 -1.99 3.47
C ILE A 41 -6.21 -3.47 3.10
N GLY A 42 -5.53 -3.84 2.01
CA GLY A 42 -5.36 -5.23 1.62
C GLY A 42 -5.75 -5.56 0.19
N GLY A 43 -6.45 -4.64 -0.49
CA GLY A 43 -6.86 -4.84 -1.86
C GLY A 43 -7.72 -6.08 -2.03
N GLN A 44 -7.51 -6.81 -3.10
CA GLN A 44 -8.30 -8.00 -3.42
C GLN A 44 -8.13 -9.13 -2.40
N CYS A 45 -6.98 -9.22 -1.75
CA CYS A 45 -6.73 -10.25 -0.72
C CYS A 45 -7.70 -10.15 0.45
N ILE A 46 -8.13 -8.94 0.80
CA ILE A 46 -9.09 -8.70 1.88
C ILE A 46 -10.51 -8.59 1.34
N GLU A 47 -10.68 -7.89 0.21
CA GLU A 47 -12.02 -7.61 -0.32
C GLU A 47 -12.71 -8.86 -0.84
N LEU A 48 -11.97 -9.72 -1.54
CA LEU A 48 -12.55 -10.89 -2.21
C LEU A 48 -12.21 -12.22 -1.56
N TYR A 49 -11.02 -12.36 -1.00
CA TYR A 49 -10.49 -13.65 -0.59
C TYR A 49 -9.79 -13.64 0.77
N PRO A 50 -10.37 -13.04 1.83
CA PRO A 50 -9.66 -12.93 3.11
C PRO A 50 -9.32 -14.29 3.74
N GLU A 51 -10.16 -15.28 3.53
CA GLU A 51 -10.00 -16.62 4.13
C GLU A 51 -9.41 -17.66 3.16
N LYS A 52 -9.12 -17.24 1.91
CA LYS A 52 -8.59 -18.18 0.92
C LYS A 52 -7.11 -18.43 1.15
N PRO A 53 -6.68 -19.71 1.19
CA PRO A 53 -5.25 -20.02 1.31
C PRO A 53 -4.47 -19.59 0.07
N ILE A 54 -3.29 -19.07 0.29
CA ILE A 54 -2.36 -18.68 -0.77
C ILE A 54 -1.11 -19.52 -0.62
N TYR A 55 -0.67 -20.16 -1.69
CA TYR A 55 0.43 -21.12 -1.67
C TYR A 55 1.64 -20.68 -2.48
N ASP A 56 1.52 -19.61 -3.26
CA ASP A 56 2.53 -19.20 -4.24
C ASP A 56 3.31 -17.95 -3.85
N ILE A 57 3.44 -17.73 -2.54
CA ILE A 57 4.28 -16.65 -2.02
C ILE A 57 5.66 -17.22 -1.68
N PRO A 58 6.74 -16.71 -2.26
CA PRO A 58 8.08 -17.19 -1.95
C PRO A 58 8.37 -17.15 -0.45
N GLY A 59 8.84 -18.27 0.10
CA GLY A 59 9.17 -18.36 1.51
C GLY A 59 8.00 -18.53 2.46
N VAL A 60 6.77 -18.52 1.95
CA VAL A 60 5.55 -18.71 2.75
C VAL A 60 4.77 -19.90 2.18
N PRO A 61 4.85 -21.07 2.80
CA PRO A 61 4.20 -22.29 2.26
C PRO A 61 2.68 -22.19 2.17
N ASN A 62 2.06 -21.52 3.15
CA ASN A 62 0.62 -21.42 3.22
C ASN A 62 0.22 -20.24 4.11
N GLN A 63 -0.67 -19.39 3.61
CA GLN A 63 -1.16 -18.23 4.35
C GLN A 63 -2.49 -17.81 3.76
N THR A 64 -3.48 -17.41 4.58
CA THR A 64 -4.69 -16.82 4.04
C THR A 64 -4.42 -15.40 3.55
N GLY A 65 -5.33 -14.86 2.72
CA GLY A 65 -5.23 -13.48 2.26
C GLY A 65 -5.14 -12.50 3.42
N LYS A 66 -5.97 -12.71 4.46
CA LYS A 66 -5.94 -11.86 5.66
C LYS A 66 -4.62 -11.97 6.42
N GLU A 67 -4.12 -13.18 6.62
CA GLU A 67 -2.85 -13.40 7.30
C GLU A 67 -1.69 -12.75 6.55
N HIS A 68 -1.71 -12.81 5.23
CA HIS A 68 -0.69 -12.18 4.40
C HIS A 68 -0.67 -10.67 4.57
N ILE A 69 -1.84 -10.03 4.55
CA ILE A 69 -1.96 -8.59 4.75
C ILE A 69 -1.52 -8.19 6.16
N ASP A 70 -1.94 -8.95 7.17
CA ASP A 70 -1.53 -8.68 8.56
C ASP A 70 0.00 -8.78 8.72
N SER A 71 0.64 -9.75 8.05
CA SER A 71 2.09 -9.89 8.05
C SER A 71 2.80 -8.71 7.39
N LEU A 72 2.28 -8.24 6.26
CA LEU A 72 2.82 -7.07 5.56
C LEU A 72 2.70 -5.80 6.40
N LEU A 73 1.54 -5.59 7.04
CA LEU A 73 1.33 -4.44 7.92
C LEU A 73 2.31 -4.45 9.10
N LYS A 74 2.55 -5.62 9.66
CA LYS A 74 3.52 -5.78 10.75
C LYS A 74 4.95 -5.46 10.27
N GLN A 75 5.27 -5.86 9.05
CA GLN A 75 6.59 -5.65 8.47
C GLN A 75 6.89 -4.17 8.24
N ILE A 76 5.88 -3.36 7.91
CA ILE A 76 6.06 -1.93 7.63
C ILE A 76 5.81 -1.02 8.82
N GLU A 77 5.39 -1.57 9.95
CA GLU A 77 5.09 -0.81 11.16
C GLU A 77 6.19 0.18 11.58
N PRO A 78 7.50 -0.14 11.49
CA PRO A 78 8.55 0.80 11.87
C PRO A 78 8.74 1.98 10.92
N PHE A 79 8.14 1.97 9.74
CA PHE A 79 8.40 2.97 8.71
C PHE A 79 7.36 4.09 8.70
N ASP A 80 7.73 5.23 8.10
CA ASP A 80 6.87 6.41 8.00
C ASP A 80 6.01 6.32 6.73
N TYR A 81 4.69 6.15 6.92
CA TYR A 81 3.74 6.11 5.83
C TYR A 81 2.35 6.52 6.31
N GLU A 82 1.51 6.96 5.39
CA GLU A 82 0.11 7.23 5.63
C GLU A 82 -0.75 6.58 4.57
N VAL A 83 -1.93 6.09 4.96
CA VAL A 83 -2.89 5.47 4.06
C VAL A 83 -4.15 6.32 3.99
N HIS A 84 -4.58 6.61 2.78
CA HIS A 84 -5.80 7.36 2.49
C HIS A 84 -6.79 6.42 1.83
N LEU A 85 -7.79 5.97 2.57
CA LEU A 85 -8.82 5.06 2.08
C LEU A 85 -10.03 5.82 1.55
N ASN A 86 -10.89 5.13 0.82
CA ASN A 86 -12.09 5.71 0.20
C ASN A 86 -11.76 6.90 -0.69
N GLN A 87 -10.61 6.87 -1.33
CA GLN A 87 -10.16 7.94 -2.22
C GLN A 87 -9.68 7.35 -3.53
N ARG A 88 -10.18 7.92 -4.61
CA ARG A 88 -9.83 7.50 -5.95
C ARG A 88 -8.90 8.52 -6.59
N VAL A 89 -7.84 8.03 -7.20
CA VAL A 89 -6.95 8.89 -8.00
C VAL A 89 -7.59 9.07 -9.37
N ASP A 90 -7.92 10.32 -9.71
CA ASP A 90 -8.57 10.64 -10.98
C ASP A 90 -7.60 11.10 -12.04
N LYS A 91 -6.49 11.69 -11.64
CA LYS A 91 -5.58 12.34 -12.58
C LYS A 91 -4.16 12.36 -12.04
N ILE A 92 -3.20 12.15 -12.92
CA ILE A 92 -1.77 12.27 -12.62
C ILE A 92 -1.16 13.21 -13.64
N ASP A 93 -0.54 14.29 -13.17
CA ASP A 93 0.12 15.27 -14.03
C ASP A 93 1.57 15.45 -13.60
N LYS A 94 2.41 15.74 -14.57
CA LYS A 94 3.78 16.12 -14.29
C LYS A 94 3.87 17.64 -14.23
N SER A 95 4.51 18.16 -13.18
CA SER A 95 4.73 19.59 -13.00
C SER A 95 6.19 19.82 -12.63
N GLY A 96 7.03 20.17 -13.61
CA GLY A 96 8.46 20.29 -13.41
C GLY A 96 9.08 18.95 -13.02
N ASP A 97 9.71 18.91 -11.84
CA ASP A 97 10.34 17.69 -11.31
C ASP A 97 9.40 16.85 -10.45
N TYR A 98 8.13 17.25 -10.34
CA TYR A 98 7.16 16.59 -9.47
C TYR A 98 6.02 15.96 -10.25
N TRP A 99 5.40 14.96 -9.65
CA TRP A 99 4.12 14.40 -10.08
C TRP A 99 3.02 14.87 -9.13
N ILE A 100 1.87 15.18 -9.69
CA ILE A 100 0.72 15.66 -8.91
C ILE A 100 -0.48 14.77 -9.19
#